data_ded8a21df148bc6ecc333ad6a73ab963
#
_entry.id   ded8a21df148bc6ecc333ad6a73ab963
#
_cell.length_a   1.000
_cell.length_b   1.000
_cell.length_c   1.000
_cell.angle_alpha   90.00
_cell.angle_beta   90.00
_cell.angle_gamma   90.00
#
_symmetry.space_group_name_H-M   'P 1'
#
loop_
_entity.id
_entity.type
_entity.pdbx_description
1 polymer ?
#
loop_
_entity_poly.entity_id
_entity_poly.type
_entity_poly.pdbx_seq_one_letter_code
_entity_poly.pdbx_strand_id
1 'polypeptide(L)'
;MRNPTHTRRTSLALLLACGAMIMGATGTASSAGASQGKIVVSGASGQLGGLVVKELLARGVPASDLILVSRTPGKLAEFEKLGAATRFGDFAKPESLPKAFAGGTKLLLISIGFGAGPRPEAHENAIDAAVAAGIKHIVYTSFVAISKGETTGLAGDHFQTEELIKKSGVAWTMLRNSIYSNGLVGQAAKMLAEGKARVSDADSRIGYVTREDCAAAAAGVLTSPGHENRAYDITGPDLIGPREIAQAASAVAGKPIELAAADADGPAARRGFGGPAMAVTSEDFAKIAGRQATSVRELFEAHRDELLAGAK
;
A
#
# COMPACT_ATOMS: atom_id res chain seq x y z
N MET A 1 17.09 29.17 75.18
CA MET A 1 18.07 30.23 75.33
C MET A 1 18.18 31.04 74.06
N ARG A 2 17.71 32.26 74.13
CA ARG A 2 18.14 33.51 73.45
C ARG A 2 18.28 33.57 71.97
N ASN A 3 17.29 34.26 71.35
CA ASN A 3 17.37 35.23 70.26
C ASN A 3 18.52 36.25 70.46
N PRO A 4 19.01 37.04 69.50
CA PRO A 4 18.23 38.06 68.78
C PRO A 4 18.68 38.37 67.37
N THR A 5 17.74 38.77 66.57
CA THR A 5 17.51 40.03 65.76
C THR A 5 18.75 40.83 65.29
N HIS A 6 18.79 41.19 64.03
CA HIS A 6 19.00 42.59 63.62
C HIS A 6 18.53 42.87 62.19
N THR A 7 17.64 43.83 62.14
CA THR A 7 17.07 44.58 61.02
C THR A 7 18.03 45.68 60.50
N ARG A 8 17.98 46.07 59.23
CA ARG A 8 18.09 47.43 58.65
C ARG A 8 18.01 47.31 57.12
N ARG A 9 17.01 47.79 56.49
CA ARG A 9 16.58 49.12 56.05
C ARG A 9 17.37 49.71 54.91
N THR A 10 16.62 49.92 53.80
CA THR A 10 16.52 51.01 52.85
C THR A 10 17.69 51.32 51.88
N SER A 11 17.40 51.27 50.57
CA SER A 11 17.22 52.53 49.86
C SER A 11 16.73 52.27 48.40
N LEU A 12 15.79 53.06 48.04
CA LEU A 12 15.08 53.32 46.80
C LEU A 12 16.01 54.05 45.82
N ALA A 13 16.15 53.55 44.60
CA ALA A 13 16.63 54.36 43.50
C ALA A 13 15.83 54.03 42.23
N LEU A 14 15.05 54.97 41.87
CA LEU A 14 14.23 55.07 40.64
C LEU A 14 15.15 55.56 39.54
N LEU A 15 15.23 54.80 38.40
CA LEU A 15 15.76 55.31 37.16
C LEU A 15 14.91 54.85 36.00
N LEU A 16 14.15 55.76 35.45
CA LEU A 16 13.52 55.68 34.15
C LEU A 16 14.59 55.66 33.05
N ALA A 17 14.49 54.75 32.12
CA ALA A 17 15.12 54.94 30.80
C ALA A 17 14.27 54.22 29.72
N CYS A 18 13.98 55.05 28.74
CA CYS A 18 13.21 54.94 27.52
C CYS A 18 13.29 53.62 26.73
N GLY A 19 12.18 53.40 26.09
CA GLY A 19 11.82 52.34 25.16
C GLY A 19 12.75 52.19 23.93
N ALA A 20 12.75 50.95 23.48
CA ALA A 20 12.90 50.60 22.08
C ALA A 20 12.03 49.35 21.86
N MET A 21 10.86 49.56 21.26
CA MET A 21 10.08 48.49 20.64
C MET A 21 10.87 47.94 19.45
N ILE A 22 11.46 46.76 19.61
CA ILE A 22 11.91 45.97 18.49
C ILE A 22 10.73 45.05 18.14
N MET A 23 9.98 45.44 17.10
CA MET A 23 9.06 44.53 16.41
C MET A 23 9.92 43.43 15.78
N GLY A 24 10.02 42.31 16.47
CA GLY A 24 10.50 41.05 15.90
C GLY A 24 9.47 40.53 14.93
N ALA A 25 9.67 40.73 13.63
CA ALA A 25 8.98 40.00 12.58
C ALA A 25 9.33 38.53 12.74
N THR A 26 8.45 37.74 13.35
CA THR A 26 8.51 36.29 13.26
C THR A 26 8.13 35.89 11.84
N GLY A 27 9.15 35.93 10.96
CA GLY A 27 9.06 35.25 9.69
C GLY A 27 8.89 33.77 9.96
N THR A 28 7.68 33.25 9.77
CA THR A 28 7.46 31.83 9.59
C THR A 28 8.27 31.43 8.35
N ALA A 29 9.49 30.91 8.58
CA ALA A 29 10.21 30.21 7.55
C ALA A 29 9.34 29.00 7.16
N SER A 30 8.56 29.16 6.09
CA SER A 30 8.01 28.05 5.34
C SER A 30 9.23 27.22 4.94
N SER A 31 9.41 26.08 5.56
CA SER A 31 10.36 25.09 5.08
C SER A 31 9.88 24.68 3.69
N ALA A 32 10.41 25.35 2.66
CA ALA A 32 10.31 24.86 1.29
C ALA A 32 10.92 23.45 1.32
N GLY A 33 10.07 22.44 1.41
CA GLY A 33 10.47 21.05 1.38
C GLY A 33 11.35 20.85 0.17
N ALA A 34 12.56 20.35 0.38
CA ALA A 34 13.42 19.93 -0.71
C ALA A 34 12.59 19.04 -1.62
N SER A 35 12.49 19.39 -2.90
CA SER A 35 11.75 18.60 -3.89
C SER A 35 12.22 17.14 -3.79
N GLN A 36 11.36 16.23 -3.34
CA GLN A 36 11.69 14.81 -3.22
C GLN A 36 11.85 14.14 -4.59
N GLY A 37 11.84 14.94 -5.65
CA GLY A 37 11.84 14.50 -7.03
C GLY A 37 10.49 13.92 -7.44
N LYS A 38 10.35 13.59 -8.73
CA LYS A 38 9.07 13.08 -9.25
C LYS A 38 8.90 11.59 -8.98
N ILE A 39 7.67 11.23 -8.62
CA ILE A 39 7.28 9.84 -8.39
C ILE A 39 6.61 9.29 -9.66
N VAL A 40 7.17 8.23 -10.20
CA VAL A 40 6.57 7.47 -11.30
C VAL A 40 5.68 6.39 -10.71
N VAL A 41 4.41 6.34 -11.10
CA VAL A 41 3.49 5.26 -10.75
C VAL A 41 3.19 4.45 -12.01
N SER A 42 3.74 3.24 -12.12
CA SER A 42 3.41 2.32 -13.20
C SER A 42 2.05 1.67 -12.95
N GLY A 43 1.31 1.33 -14.02
CA GLY A 43 -0.01 0.73 -13.86
C GLY A 43 -1.04 1.66 -13.18
N ALA A 44 -0.84 2.98 -13.27
CA ALA A 44 -1.64 3.99 -12.57
C ALA A 44 -3.15 3.94 -12.89
N SER A 45 -3.57 3.44 -14.06
CA SER A 45 -4.98 3.26 -14.41
C SER A 45 -5.61 1.96 -13.88
N GLY A 46 -4.83 1.11 -13.21
CA GLY A 46 -5.32 -0.10 -12.55
C GLY A 46 -5.94 0.19 -11.18
N GLN A 47 -6.59 -0.82 -10.60
CA GLN A 47 -7.27 -0.68 -9.30
C GLN A 47 -6.30 -0.21 -8.20
N LEU A 48 -5.17 -0.89 -8.02
CA LEU A 48 -4.17 -0.50 -7.02
C LEU A 48 -3.51 0.83 -7.38
N GLY A 49 -3.08 1.01 -8.64
CA GLY A 49 -2.40 2.22 -9.08
C GLY A 49 -3.23 3.49 -8.87
N GLY A 50 -4.52 3.45 -9.21
CA GLY A 50 -5.44 4.57 -8.98
C GLY A 50 -5.61 4.91 -7.49
N LEU A 51 -5.67 3.89 -6.62
CA LEU A 51 -5.71 4.08 -5.16
C LEU A 51 -4.41 4.72 -4.65
N VAL A 52 -3.25 4.27 -5.13
CA VAL A 52 -1.96 4.87 -4.75
C VAL A 52 -1.88 6.33 -5.16
N VAL A 53 -2.33 6.68 -6.37
CA VAL A 53 -2.34 8.08 -6.82
C VAL A 53 -3.22 8.94 -5.91
N LYS A 54 -4.42 8.47 -5.57
CA LYS A 54 -5.33 9.16 -4.65
C LYS A 54 -4.71 9.33 -3.26
N GLU A 55 -4.05 8.30 -2.75
CA GLU A 55 -3.39 8.33 -1.45
C GLU A 55 -2.17 9.28 -1.44
N LEU A 56 -1.37 9.33 -2.50
CA LEU A 56 -0.27 10.30 -2.65
C LEU A 56 -0.79 11.73 -2.63
N LEU A 57 -1.87 12.02 -3.37
CA LEU A 57 -2.51 13.33 -3.38
C LEU A 57 -3.08 13.69 -2.00
N ALA A 58 -3.73 12.74 -1.32
CA ALA A 58 -4.25 12.94 0.04
C ALA A 58 -3.15 13.23 1.06
N ARG A 59 -1.93 12.70 0.86
CA ARG A 59 -0.73 13.00 1.66
C ARG A 59 -0.07 14.32 1.29
N GLY A 60 -0.65 15.09 0.37
CA GLY A 60 -0.15 16.41 -0.02
C GLY A 60 0.96 16.39 -1.07
N VAL A 61 1.20 15.25 -1.75
CA VAL A 61 2.11 15.22 -2.91
C VAL A 61 1.48 16.03 -4.04
N PRO A 62 2.13 17.09 -4.55
CA PRO A 62 1.60 17.84 -5.67
C PRO A 62 1.39 16.96 -6.90
N ALA A 63 0.27 17.11 -7.59
CA ALA A 63 0.01 16.34 -8.80
C ALA A 63 1.11 16.56 -9.87
N SER A 64 1.71 17.75 -9.94
CA SER A 64 2.84 18.06 -10.80
C SER A 64 4.10 17.21 -10.56
N ASP A 65 4.21 16.61 -9.38
CA ASP A 65 5.31 15.74 -9.01
C ASP A 65 5.03 14.26 -9.31
N LEU A 66 3.86 13.96 -9.90
CA LEU A 66 3.46 12.63 -10.30
C LEU A 66 3.62 12.41 -11.81
N ILE A 67 4.22 11.27 -12.17
CA ILE A 67 4.29 10.75 -13.54
C ILE A 67 3.50 9.44 -13.54
N LEU A 68 2.34 9.46 -14.16
CA LEU A 68 1.40 8.35 -14.17
C LEU A 68 1.53 7.56 -15.48
N VAL A 69 1.98 6.32 -15.38
CA VAL A 69 2.26 5.47 -16.54
C VAL A 69 1.18 4.39 -16.68
N SER A 70 0.64 4.29 -17.88
CA SER A 70 -0.41 3.32 -18.21
C SER A 70 -0.36 2.92 -19.69
N ARG A 71 -0.85 1.70 -19.98
CA ARG A 71 -1.15 1.28 -21.36
C ARG A 71 -2.34 2.05 -21.96
N THR A 72 -3.15 2.70 -21.13
CA THR A 72 -4.34 3.47 -21.52
C THR A 72 -4.34 4.82 -20.82
N PRO A 73 -3.46 5.79 -21.19
CA PRO A 73 -3.33 7.08 -20.51
C PRO A 73 -4.63 7.87 -20.41
N GLY A 74 -5.53 7.74 -21.39
CA GLY A 74 -6.83 8.42 -21.38
C GLY A 74 -7.70 8.10 -20.15
N LYS A 75 -7.48 6.95 -19.47
CA LYS A 75 -8.14 6.62 -18.20
C LYS A 75 -7.62 7.44 -17.00
N LEU A 76 -6.58 8.23 -17.19
CA LEU A 76 -5.94 9.07 -16.16
C LEU A 76 -6.32 10.55 -16.30
N ALA A 77 -7.27 10.89 -17.14
CA ALA A 77 -7.66 12.28 -17.44
C ALA A 77 -8.08 13.08 -16.20
N GLU A 78 -8.63 12.43 -15.16
CA GLU A 78 -8.95 13.08 -13.90
C GLU A 78 -7.69 13.60 -13.19
N PHE A 79 -6.62 12.84 -13.18
CA PHE A 79 -5.34 13.23 -12.56
C PHE A 79 -4.55 14.22 -13.43
N GLU A 80 -4.67 14.10 -14.75
CA GLU A 80 -4.07 15.06 -15.70
C GLU A 80 -4.64 16.47 -15.48
N LYS A 81 -5.97 16.58 -15.27
CA LYS A 81 -6.63 17.85 -14.93
C LYS A 81 -6.11 18.46 -13.61
N LEU A 82 -5.61 17.65 -12.69
CA LEU A 82 -4.97 18.09 -11.45
C LEU A 82 -3.50 18.50 -11.65
N GLY A 83 -2.93 18.28 -12.85
CA GLY A 83 -1.55 18.65 -13.19
C GLY A 83 -0.55 17.49 -13.20
N ALA A 84 -1.00 16.24 -13.03
CA ALA A 84 -0.12 15.08 -13.15
C ALA A 84 0.29 14.83 -14.61
N ALA A 85 1.53 14.41 -14.83
CA ALA A 85 1.98 13.98 -16.16
C ALA A 85 1.47 12.57 -16.44
N THR A 86 0.69 12.38 -17.51
CA THR A 86 0.23 11.07 -17.95
C THR A 86 1.03 10.59 -19.16
N ARG A 87 1.49 9.33 -19.17
CA ARG A 87 2.35 8.79 -20.21
C ARG A 87 1.95 7.36 -20.59
N PHE A 88 2.12 7.05 -21.87
CA PHE A 88 2.05 5.67 -22.33
C PHE A 88 3.30 4.89 -21.92
N GLY A 89 3.12 3.70 -21.36
CA GLY A 89 4.17 2.73 -21.09
C GLY A 89 3.58 1.33 -20.97
N ASP A 90 4.23 0.38 -21.64
CA ASP A 90 3.84 -1.03 -21.66
C ASP A 90 5.11 -1.86 -21.44
N PHE A 91 5.12 -2.67 -20.40
CA PHE A 91 6.28 -3.52 -20.06
C PHE A 91 6.58 -4.57 -21.13
N ALA A 92 5.58 -4.95 -21.93
CA ALA A 92 5.78 -5.80 -23.11
C ALA A 92 6.33 -5.04 -24.33
N LYS A 93 6.47 -3.71 -24.23
CA LYS A 93 7.01 -2.82 -25.28
C LYS A 93 8.13 -1.97 -24.69
N PRO A 94 9.34 -2.55 -24.50
CA PRO A 94 10.44 -1.90 -23.78
C PRO A 94 10.81 -0.53 -24.37
N GLU A 95 10.65 -0.33 -25.68
CA GLU A 95 10.89 0.95 -26.36
C GLU A 95 9.99 2.11 -25.87
N SER A 96 8.86 1.79 -25.23
CA SER A 96 7.95 2.80 -24.66
C SER A 96 8.39 3.33 -23.30
N LEU A 97 9.21 2.59 -22.58
CA LEU A 97 9.49 2.82 -21.17
C LEU A 97 10.49 3.95 -20.87
N PRO A 98 11.54 4.19 -21.67
CA PRO A 98 12.48 5.29 -21.40
C PRO A 98 11.78 6.66 -21.33
N LYS A 99 10.86 6.93 -22.28
CA LYS A 99 10.06 8.15 -22.28
C LYS A 99 9.04 8.16 -21.13
N ALA A 100 8.48 7.01 -20.81
CA ALA A 100 7.49 6.88 -19.73
C ALA A 100 8.09 7.23 -18.36
N PHE A 101 9.35 6.86 -18.09
CA PHE A 101 10.00 7.05 -16.79
C PHE A 101 10.88 8.29 -16.71
N ALA A 102 11.12 8.99 -17.82
CA ALA A 102 12.02 10.14 -17.87
C ALA A 102 11.66 11.23 -16.85
N GLY A 103 12.66 11.70 -16.09
CA GLY A 103 12.51 12.73 -15.06
C GLY A 103 11.95 12.23 -13.73
N GLY A 104 11.67 10.94 -13.59
CA GLY A 104 11.35 10.33 -12.31
C GLY A 104 12.57 10.12 -11.42
N THR A 105 12.39 10.13 -10.12
CA THR A 105 13.42 9.80 -9.13
C THR A 105 13.06 8.54 -8.34
N LYS A 106 11.77 8.32 -8.08
CA LYS A 106 11.22 7.11 -7.48
C LYS A 106 10.26 6.44 -8.47
N LEU A 107 10.26 5.12 -8.51
CA LEU A 107 9.33 4.33 -9.32
C LEU A 107 8.55 3.39 -8.42
N LEU A 108 7.22 3.48 -8.43
CA LEU A 108 6.37 2.39 -7.99
C LEU A 108 6.19 1.42 -9.17
N LEU A 109 6.86 0.28 -9.09
CA LEU A 109 6.72 -0.82 -10.01
C LEU A 109 5.56 -1.71 -9.56
N ILE A 110 4.37 -1.48 -10.08
CA ILE A 110 3.23 -2.36 -9.82
C ILE A 110 3.35 -3.60 -10.71
N SER A 111 3.31 -4.77 -10.07
CA SER A 111 3.41 -6.06 -10.77
C SER A 111 2.29 -6.24 -11.80
N ILE A 112 2.61 -6.78 -12.97
CA ILE A 112 1.60 -7.08 -13.98
C ILE A 112 0.64 -8.17 -13.48
N GLY A 113 -0.65 -8.05 -13.88
CA GLY A 113 -1.70 -9.00 -13.51
C GLY A 113 -1.54 -10.37 -14.18
N PHE A 114 -2.32 -11.32 -13.72
CA PHE A 114 -2.40 -12.65 -14.34
C PHE A 114 -2.77 -12.57 -15.82
N GLY A 115 -2.10 -13.38 -16.65
CA GLY A 115 -2.39 -13.48 -18.08
C GLY A 115 -1.86 -12.31 -18.94
N ALA A 116 -1.11 -11.38 -18.35
CA ALA A 116 -0.54 -10.23 -19.08
C ALA A 116 0.82 -10.55 -19.74
N GLY A 117 1.22 -11.81 -19.81
CA GLY A 117 2.48 -12.28 -20.37
C GLY A 117 3.47 -12.79 -19.31
N PRO A 118 4.69 -13.15 -19.70
CA PRO A 118 5.73 -13.62 -18.79
C PRO A 118 6.16 -12.47 -17.87
N ARG A 119 5.82 -12.60 -16.57
CA ARG A 119 6.01 -11.52 -15.59
C ARG A 119 7.49 -11.17 -15.39
N PRO A 120 8.42 -12.11 -15.19
CA PRO A 120 9.82 -11.76 -14.95
C PRO A 120 10.44 -10.95 -16.10
N GLU A 121 10.21 -11.35 -17.35
CA GLU A 121 10.72 -10.65 -18.54
C GLU A 121 10.13 -9.23 -18.66
N ALA A 122 8.82 -9.09 -18.50
CA ALA A 122 8.17 -7.78 -18.56
C ALA A 122 8.66 -6.85 -17.44
N HIS A 123 8.92 -7.39 -16.25
CA HIS A 123 9.47 -6.63 -15.14
C HIS A 123 10.94 -6.28 -15.37
N GLU A 124 11.75 -7.16 -15.97
CA GLU A 124 13.14 -6.87 -16.34
C GLU A 124 13.22 -5.66 -17.28
N ASN A 125 12.39 -5.64 -18.33
CA ASN A 125 12.27 -4.47 -19.23
C ASN A 125 12.00 -3.15 -18.45
N ALA A 126 11.10 -3.22 -17.47
CA ALA A 126 10.77 -2.03 -16.66
C ALA A 126 11.91 -1.64 -15.71
N ILE A 127 12.62 -2.59 -15.14
CA ILE A 127 13.78 -2.35 -14.26
C ILE A 127 14.93 -1.72 -15.08
N ASP A 128 15.25 -2.27 -16.25
CA ASP A 128 16.29 -1.74 -17.12
C ASP A 128 15.98 -0.32 -17.58
N ALA A 129 14.74 -0.05 -17.97
CA ALA A 129 14.30 1.29 -18.31
C ALA A 129 14.35 2.26 -17.11
N ALA A 130 14.07 1.80 -15.89
CA ALA A 130 14.18 2.60 -14.68
C ALA A 130 15.64 2.97 -14.40
N VAL A 131 16.57 2.02 -14.52
CA VAL A 131 18.01 2.26 -14.41
C VAL A 131 18.46 3.30 -15.43
N ALA A 132 18.11 3.10 -16.71
CA ALA A 132 18.46 4.00 -17.80
C ALA A 132 17.88 5.42 -17.63
N ALA A 133 16.67 5.54 -17.06
CA ALA A 133 16.03 6.81 -16.75
C ALA A 133 16.61 7.51 -15.51
N GLY A 134 17.52 6.88 -14.79
CA GLY A 134 18.17 7.41 -13.59
C GLY A 134 17.30 7.40 -12.34
N ILE A 135 16.29 6.51 -12.27
CA ILE A 135 15.51 6.24 -11.06
C ILE A 135 16.48 5.89 -9.92
N LYS A 136 16.24 6.45 -8.73
CA LYS A 136 17.09 6.25 -7.55
C LYS A 136 16.50 5.24 -6.57
N HIS A 137 15.18 4.99 -6.64
CA HIS A 137 14.51 4.08 -5.73
C HIS A 137 13.34 3.38 -6.45
N ILE A 138 13.35 2.05 -6.46
CA ILE A 138 12.27 1.22 -6.98
C ILE A 138 11.48 0.65 -5.80
N VAL A 139 10.20 0.99 -5.70
CA VAL A 139 9.25 0.38 -4.78
C VAL A 139 8.45 -0.64 -5.58
N TYR A 140 8.52 -1.91 -5.21
CA TYR A 140 7.91 -3.00 -5.97
C TYR A 140 6.77 -3.67 -5.20
N THR A 141 5.63 -3.87 -5.85
CA THR A 141 4.53 -4.67 -5.28
C THR A 141 4.81 -6.15 -5.48
N SER A 142 5.43 -6.76 -4.48
CA SER A 142 5.81 -8.17 -4.41
C SER A 142 4.71 -9.03 -3.77
N PHE A 143 5.05 -10.23 -3.31
CA PHE A 143 4.11 -11.20 -2.77
C PHE A 143 4.60 -11.84 -1.46
N VAL A 144 3.71 -11.92 -0.46
CA VAL A 144 4.05 -12.34 0.90
C VAL A 144 4.59 -13.77 1.01
N ALA A 145 4.19 -14.69 0.13
CA ALA A 145 4.65 -16.08 0.19
C ALA A 145 6.18 -16.24 0.09
N ILE A 146 6.88 -15.27 -0.53
CA ILE A 146 8.35 -15.25 -0.62
C ILE A 146 9.00 -15.19 0.75
N SER A 147 8.41 -14.49 1.71
CA SER A 147 8.91 -14.38 3.08
C SER A 147 8.98 -15.74 3.80
N LYS A 148 8.24 -16.71 3.32
CA LYS A 148 8.21 -18.10 3.80
C LYS A 148 9.03 -19.07 2.92
N GLY A 149 9.82 -18.54 1.98
CA GLY A 149 10.68 -19.32 1.11
C GLY A 149 9.99 -19.99 -0.09
N GLU A 150 8.73 -19.63 -0.38
CA GLU A 150 8.07 -20.12 -1.60
C GLU A 150 8.65 -19.39 -2.82
N THR A 151 9.13 -20.15 -3.79
CA THR A 151 9.81 -19.63 -4.99
C THR A 151 9.29 -20.24 -6.29
N THR A 152 8.13 -20.92 -6.25
CA THR A 152 7.48 -21.53 -7.42
C THR A 152 6.20 -20.78 -7.82
N GLY A 153 5.73 -21.00 -9.03
CA GLY A 153 4.49 -20.38 -9.54
C GLY A 153 4.50 -18.86 -9.40
N LEU A 154 3.40 -18.28 -8.89
CA LEU A 154 3.30 -16.83 -8.68
C LEU A 154 4.40 -16.27 -7.77
N ALA A 155 4.68 -16.96 -6.68
CA ALA A 155 5.74 -16.57 -5.75
C ALA A 155 7.11 -16.61 -6.42
N GLY A 156 7.35 -17.60 -7.30
CA GLY A 156 8.56 -17.69 -8.11
C GLY A 156 8.77 -16.51 -9.05
N ASP A 157 7.71 -16.06 -9.72
CA ASP A 157 7.78 -14.87 -10.58
C ASP A 157 8.15 -13.62 -9.77
N HIS A 158 7.55 -13.46 -8.59
CA HIS A 158 7.87 -12.34 -7.70
C HIS A 158 9.27 -12.45 -7.13
N PHE A 159 9.71 -13.65 -6.75
CA PHE A 159 11.07 -13.91 -6.28
C PHE A 159 12.11 -13.51 -7.34
N GLN A 160 11.92 -13.95 -8.59
CA GLN A 160 12.83 -13.60 -9.70
C GLN A 160 12.87 -12.08 -9.90
N THR A 161 11.73 -11.40 -9.84
CA THR A 161 11.66 -9.93 -9.95
C THR A 161 12.40 -9.23 -8.81
N GLU A 162 12.24 -9.70 -7.55
CA GLU A 162 12.99 -9.15 -6.42
C GLU A 162 14.50 -9.27 -6.65
N GLU A 163 14.97 -10.41 -7.16
CA GLU A 163 16.39 -10.62 -7.45
C GLU A 163 16.90 -9.73 -8.60
N LEU A 164 16.09 -9.51 -9.66
CA LEU A 164 16.42 -8.57 -10.74
C LEU A 164 16.56 -7.13 -10.20
N ILE A 165 15.61 -6.69 -9.36
CA ILE A 165 15.66 -5.35 -8.74
C ILE A 165 16.91 -5.21 -7.86
N LYS A 166 17.24 -6.20 -7.02
CA LYS A 166 18.44 -6.17 -6.17
C LYS A 166 19.73 -6.10 -7.01
N LYS A 167 19.80 -6.84 -8.12
CA LYS A 167 20.94 -6.84 -9.05
C LYS A 167 21.09 -5.53 -9.82
N SER A 168 20.04 -4.75 -9.98
CA SER A 168 20.07 -3.48 -10.72
C SER A 168 20.96 -2.40 -10.08
N GLY A 169 21.31 -2.56 -8.80
CA GLY A 169 22.09 -1.57 -8.04
C GLY A 169 21.31 -0.33 -7.61
N VAL A 170 20.03 -0.22 -7.96
CA VAL A 170 19.13 0.88 -7.51
C VAL A 170 18.62 0.56 -6.11
N ALA A 171 18.48 1.56 -5.24
CA ALA A 171 17.83 1.36 -3.95
C ALA A 171 16.41 0.80 -4.15
N TRP A 172 15.97 -0.09 -3.27
CA TRP A 172 14.72 -0.80 -3.46
C TRP A 172 13.88 -0.89 -2.17
N THR A 173 12.56 -1.06 -2.34
CA THR A 173 11.67 -1.52 -1.28
C THR A 173 10.72 -2.56 -1.85
N MET A 174 10.62 -3.72 -1.18
CA MET A 174 9.68 -4.77 -1.54
C MET A 174 8.45 -4.68 -0.65
N LEU A 175 7.29 -4.39 -1.24
CA LEU A 175 6.00 -4.47 -0.56
C LEU A 175 5.40 -5.83 -0.90
N ARG A 176 5.62 -6.81 -0.03
CA ARG A 176 5.13 -8.19 -0.18
C ARG A 176 3.68 -8.23 0.25
N ASN A 177 2.79 -7.87 -0.67
CA ASN A 177 1.36 -7.83 -0.43
C ASN A 177 0.79 -9.25 -0.28
N SER A 178 -0.11 -9.44 0.68
CA SER A 178 -0.91 -10.63 0.79
C SER A 178 -2.09 -10.62 -0.21
N ILE A 179 -2.93 -11.63 -0.17
CA ILE A 179 -4.10 -11.75 -1.04
C ILE A 179 -5.10 -10.63 -0.73
N TYR A 180 -5.62 -10.00 -1.77
CA TYR A 180 -6.56 -8.89 -1.61
C TYR A 180 -7.91 -9.36 -1.10
N SER A 181 -8.34 -8.81 0.03
CA SER A 181 -9.64 -9.09 0.65
C SER A 181 -10.84 -8.51 -0.12
N ASN A 182 -10.62 -7.53 -1.02
CA ASN A 182 -11.71 -6.89 -1.77
C ASN A 182 -12.58 -7.90 -2.56
N GLY A 183 -12.01 -9.02 -3.02
CA GLY A 183 -12.75 -10.08 -3.67
C GLY A 183 -13.67 -10.88 -2.74
N LEU A 184 -13.45 -10.79 -1.44
CA LEU A 184 -14.25 -11.54 -0.45
C LEU A 184 -15.66 -10.97 -0.32
N VAL A 185 -15.93 -9.70 -0.66
CA VAL A 185 -17.26 -9.10 -0.61
C VAL A 185 -18.23 -9.87 -1.52
N GLY A 186 -17.85 -10.07 -2.79
CA GLY A 186 -18.67 -10.85 -3.73
C GLY A 186 -18.77 -12.34 -3.36
N GLN A 187 -17.68 -12.93 -2.81
CA GLN A 187 -17.70 -14.29 -2.32
C GLN A 187 -18.66 -14.44 -1.13
N ALA A 188 -18.63 -13.53 -0.18
CA ALA A 188 -19.49 -13.52 0.99
C ALA A 188 -20.95 -13.28 0.61
N ALA A 189 -21.24 -12.40 -0.34
CA ALA A 189 -22.58 -12.19 -0.88
C ALA A 189 -23.17 -13.49 -1.47
N LYS A 190 -22.35 -14.25 -2.20
CA LYS A 190 -22.75 -15.56 -2.72
C LYS A 190 -23.02 -16.58 -1.60
N MET A 191 -22.19 -16.63 -0.57
CA MET A 191 -22.42 -17.48 0.60
C MET A 191 -23.74 -17.15 1.30
N LEU A 192 -24.07 -15.86 1.42
CA LEU A 192 -25.32 -15.38 2.00
C LEU A 192 -26.55 -15.75 1.15
N ALA A 193 -26.44 -15.65 -0.18
CA ALA A 193 -27.51 -16.04 -1.10
C ALA A 193 -27.79 -17.53 -1.05
N GLU A 194 -26.74 -18.35 -0.98
CA GLU A 194 -26.84 -19.82 -0.89
C GLU A 194 -27.18 -20.32 0.53
N GLY A 195 -27.03 -19.46 1.56
CA GLY A 195 -27.12 -19.84 2.98
C GLY A 195 -26.02 -20.82 3.42
N LYS A 196 -25.01 -21.06 2.58
CA LYS A 196 -23.95 -22.04 2.79
C LYS A 196 -22.60 -21.54 2.35
N ALA A 197 -21.55 -21.89 3.11
CA ALA A 197 -20.17 -21.78 2.72
C ALA A 197 -19.57 -23.17 2.50
N ARG A 198 -19.11 -23.44 1.28
CA ARG A 198 -18.43 -24.70 0.96
C ARG A 198 -16.95 -24.57 1.26
N VAL A 199 -16.42 -25.42 2.12
CA VAL A 199 -15.02 -25.42 2.57
C VAL A 199 -14.35 -26.71 2.14
N SER A 200 -13.27 -26.60 1.36
CA SER A 200 -12.43 -27.73 0.94
C SER A 200 -11.24 -27.94 1.88
N ASP A 201 -10.79 -26.89 2.55
CA ASP A 201 -9.70 -26.89 3.53
C ASP A 201 -10.07 -25.92 4.65
N ALA A 202 -10.54 -26.46 5.76
CA ALA A 202 -10.96 -25.68 6.91
C ALA A 202 -9.78 -25.03 7.64
N ASP A 203 -8.56 -25.51 7.40
CA ASP A 203 -7.35 -25.05 8.09
C ASP A 203 -6.56 -24.03 7.26
N SER A 204 -6.97 -23.78 6.00
CA SER A 204 -6.35 -22.76 5.16
C SER A 204 -6.64 -21.37 5.72
N ARG A 205 -5.59 -20.64 6.08
CA ARG A 205 -5.66 -19.28 6.66
C ARG A 205 -4.73 -18.34 5.94
N ILE A 206 -5.22 -17.14 5.69
CA ILE A 206 -4.50 -16.09 4.94
C ILE A 206 -4.62 -14.77 5.71
N GLY A 207 -3.54 -14.00 5.76
CA GLY A 207 -3.54 -12.62 6.25
C GLY A 207 -4.06 -11.66 5.17
N TYR A 208 -5.35 -11.76 4.82
CA TYR A 208 -5.96 -10.95 3.76
C TYR A 208 -5.79 -9.46 4.02
N VAL A 209 -5.48 -8.68 2.97
CA VAL A 209 -5.26 -7.24 3.05
C VAL A 209 -6.12 -6.52 2.01
N THR A 210 -6.58 -5.30 2.31
CA THR A 210 -7.30 -4.50 1.31
C THR A 210 -6.33 -3.86 0.31
N ARG A 211 -6.80 -3.59 -0.91
CA ARG A 211 -6.02 -2.79 -1.89
C ARG A 211 -5.76 -1.38 -1.38
N GLU A 212 -6.69 -0.83 -0.63
CA GLU A 212 -6.61 0.47 0.02
C GLU A 212 -5.44 0.51 1.01
N ASP A 213 -5.28 -0.52 1.82
CA ASP A 213 -4.14 -0.64 2.74
C ASP A 213 -2.82 -0.82 1.98
N CYS A 214 -2.79 -1.66 0.93
CA CYS A 214 -1.60 -1.77 0.07
C CYS A 214 -1.24 -0.43 -0.58
N ALA A 215 -2.24 0.36 -0.98
CA ALA A 215 -2.02 1.70 -1.53
C ALA A 215 -1.46 2.67 -0.48
N ALA A 216 -2.00 2.63 0.74
CA ALA A 216 -1.53 3.44 1.86
C ALA A 216 -0.08 3.08 2.23
N ALA A 217 0.27 1.78 2.24
CA ALA A 217 1.66 1.33 2.46
C ALA A 217 2.59 1.84 1.36
N ALA A 218 2.19 1.70 0.08
CA ALA A 218 3.00 2.16 -1.04
C ALA A 218 3.21 3.69 -1.00
N ALA A 219 2.16 4.46 -0.75
CA ALA A 219 2.26 5.91 -0.60
C ALA A 219 3.11 6.30 0.62
N GLY A 220 2.98 5.59 1.74
CA GLY A 220 3.82 5.79 2.93
C GLY A 220 5.30 5.67 2.61
N VAL A 221 5.70 4.56 1.97
CA VAL A 221 7.09 4.31 1.55
C VAL A 221 7.59 5.36 0.56
N LEU A 222 6.75 5.76 -0.39
CA LEU A 222 7.14 6.75 -1.41
C LEU A 222 7.34 8.15 -0.84
N THR A 223 6.66 8.49 0.26
CA THR A 223 6.65 9.85 0.83
C THR A 223 7.51 10.01 2.09
N SER A 224 8.02 8.94 2.68
CA SER A 224 8.89 9.00 3.85
C SER A 224 10.28 8.41 3.56
N PRO A 225 11.31 8.77 4.34
CA PRO A 225 12.67 8.22 4.22
C PRO A 225 12.85 6.93 5.02
N GLY A 226 13.95 6.23 4.78
CA GLY A 226 14.40 5.10 5.60
C GLY A 226 13.80 3.75 5.20
N HIS A 227 13.27 3.65 3.99
CA HIS A 227 12.69 2.44 3.43
C HIS A 227 13.61 1.72 2.42
N GLU A 228 14.77 2.31 2.13
CA GLU A 228 15.70 1.78 1.14
C GLU A 228 16.25 0.43 1.59
N ASN A 229 16.29 -0.52 0.65
CA ASN A 229 16.80 -1.89 0.81
C ASN A 229 16.08 -2.67 1.93
N ARG A 230 14.77 -2.47 2.02
CA ARG A 230 13.88 -3.15 2.96
C ARG A 230 12.78 -3.93 2.25
N ALA A 231 12.35 -5.02 2.89
CA ALA A 231 11.17 -5.77 2.50
C ALA A 231 10.15 -5.72 3.66
N TYR A 232 8.89 -5.55 3.31
CA TYR A 232 7.77 -5.46 4.25
C TYR A 232 6.68 -6.43 3.84
N ASP A 233 6.16 -7.21 4.79
CA ASP A 233 5.00 -8.07 4.57
C ASP A 233 3.72 -7.26 4.85
N ILE A 234 2.97 -6.94 3.80
CA ILE A 234 1.76 -6.13 3.89
C ILE A 234 0.56 -7.06 3.97
N THR A 235 0.05 -7.23 5.17
CA THR A 235 -1.02 -8.16 5.51
C THR A 235 -2.14 -7.45 6.26
N GLY A 236 -3.32 -8.09 6.32
CA GLY A 236 -4.34 -7.74 7.29
C GLY A 236 -3.96 -8.16 8.71
N PRO A 237 -4.78 -7.78 9.70
CA PRO A 237 -4.45 -7.99 11.11
C PRO A 237 -4.54 -9.45 11.54
N ASP A 238 -5.38 -10.25 10.85
CA ASP A 238 -5.73 -11.59 11.28
C ASP A 238 -5.48 -12.64 10.19
N LEU A 239 -5.19 -13.86 10.62
CA LEU A 239 -5.25 -15.04 9.75
C LEU A 239 -6.70 -15.52 9.64
N ILE A 240 -7.28 -15.40 8.44
CA ILE A 240 -8.67 -15.66 8.14
C ILE A 240 -8.81 -16.85 7.19
N GLY A 241 -9.66 -17.80 7.55
CA GLY A 241 -10.07 -18.92 6.70
C GLY A 241 -11.55 -18.82 6.29
N PRO A 242 -12.06 -19.80 5.53
CA PRO A 242 -13.44 -19.81 5.05
C PRO A 242 -14.50 -19.72 6.17
N ARG A 243 -14.19 -20.27 7.33
CA ARG A 243 -15.08 -20.21 8.51
C ARG A 243 -15.22 -18.78 9.03
N GLU A 244 -14.11 -18.08 9.20
CA GLU A 244 -14.09 -16.72 9.71
C GLU A 244 -14.70 -15.74 8.69
N ILE A 245 -14.52 -15.98 7.39
CA ILE A 245 -15.19 -15.22 6.31
C ILE A 245 -16.71 -15.37 6.42
N ALA A 246 -17.21 -16.63 6.55
CA ALA A 246 -18.64 -16.90 6.70
C ALA A 246 -19.20 -16.28 7.99
N GLN A 247 -18.47 -16.35 9.10
CA GLN A 247 -18.88 -15.75 10.38
C GLN A 247 -18.95 -14.22 10.27
N ALA A 248 -17.94 -13.56 9.68
CA ALA A 248 -17.95 -12.12 9.49
C ALA A 248 -19.11 -11.67 8.59
N ALA A 249 -19.35 -12.36 7.48
CA ALA A 249 -20.46 -12.09 6.58
C ALA A 249 -21.82 -12.28 7.25
N SER A 250 -21.99 -13.39 7.98
CA SER A 250 -23.21 -13.70 8.75
C SER A 250 -23.50 -12.60 9.79
N ALA A 251 -22.47 -12.17 10.54
CA ALA A 251 -22.62 -11.14 11.56
C ALA A 251 -23.02 -9.79 10.96
N VAL A 252 -22.41 -9.37 9.86
CA VAL A 252 -22.71 -8.10 9.17
C VAL A 252 -24.09 -8.13 8.53
N ALA A 253 -24.46 -9.26 7.91
CA ALA A 253 -25.75 -9.40 7.22
C ALA A 253 -26.93 -9.70 8.16
N GLY A 254 -26.67 -10.21 9.37
CA GLY A 254 -27.70 -10.72 10.26
C GLY A 254 -28.38 -12.00 9.76
N LYS A 255 -27.71 -12.77 8.88
CA LYS A 255 -28.22 -14.02 8.28
C LYS A 255 -27.23 -15.16 8.55
N PRO A 256 -27.67 -16.35 8.97
CA PRO A 256 -26.79 -17.47 9.20
C PRO A 256 -26.22 -18.04 7.88
N ILE A 257 -24.96 -18.47 7.92
CA ILE A 257 -24.31 -19.23 6.84
C ILE A 257 -23.85 -20.56 7.43
N GLU A 258 -24.38 -21.66 6.88
CA GLU A 258 -23.96 -23.01 7.24
C GLU A 258 -22.62 -23.37 6.60
N LEU A 259 -21.72 -24.00 7.35
CA LEU A 259 -20.48 -24.54 6.79
C LEU A 259 -20.73 -25.97 6.30
N ALA A 260 -20.54 -26.21 5.01
CA ALA A 260 -20.69 -27.52 4.38
C ALA A 260 -19.33 -27.95 3.76
N ALA A 261 -19.03 -29.23 3.77
CA ALA A 261 -17.88 -29.75 3.06
C ALA A 261 -18.00 -29.45 1.56
N ALA A 262 -16.90 -29.05 0.93
CA ALA A 262 -16.85 -28.93 -0.52
C ALA A 262 -16.79 -30.33 -1.14
N ASP A 263 -17.35 -30.46 -2.35
CA ASP A 263 -17.23 -31.71 -3.10
C ASP A 263 -15.75 -31.98 -3.38
N ALA A 264 -15.28 -33.20 -3.12
CA ALA A 264 -13.88 -33.60 -3.23
C ALA A 264 -13.28 -33.30 -4.63
N ASP A 265 -14.13 -33.36 -5.68
CA ASP A 265 -13.76 -33.12 -7.07
C ASP A 265 -14.18 -31.74 -7.60
N GLY A 266 -14.71 -30.88 -6.74
CA GLY A 266 -15.27 -29.57 -7.10
C GLY A 266 -14.19 -28.54 -7.49
N PRO A 267 -14.59 -27.46 -8.21
CA PRO A 267 -13.66 -26.38 -8.60
C PRO A 267 -12.98 -25.69 -7.41
N ALA A 268 -13.56 -25.75 -6.21
CA ALA A 268 -13.01 -25.20 -4.98
C ALA A 268 -11.78 -26.00 -4.49
N ALA A 269 -11.80 -27.33 -4.63
CA ALA A 269 -10.69 -28.20 -4.26
C ALA A 269 -9.42 -27.97 -5.13
N ARG A 270 -9.58 -27.41 -6.33
CA ARG A 270 -8.49 -27.19 -7.30
C ARG A 270 -7.85 -25.80 -7.23
N ARG A 271 -8.44 -24.88 -6.48
CA ARG A 271 -7.89 -23.51 -6.34
C ARG A 271 -6.99 -23.47 -5.11
N GLY A 272 -5.79 -23.98 -5.23
CA GLY A 272 -4.76 -24.00 -4.18
C GLY A 272 -4.24 -22.60 -3.74
N PHE A 273 -5.16 -21.64 -3.54
CA PHE A 273 -4.84 -20.41 -2.83
C PHE A 273 -5.03 -20.67 -1.34
N GLY A 274 -3.94 -20.73 -0.57
CA GLY A 274 -4.03 -20.86 0.86
C GLY A 274 -3.10 -21.91 1.47
N GLY A 275 -1.90 -22.09 0.95
CA GLY A 275 -0.89 -22.94 1.60
C GLY A 275 -0.26 -22.25 2.82
N PRO A 276 0.56 -22.97 3.62
CA PRO A 276 1.25 -22.45 4.80
C PRO A 276 2.08 -21.19 4.53
N ALA A 277 2.57 -21.03 3.29
CA ALA A 277 3.34 -19.86 2.87
C ALA A 277 2.53 -18.54 2.88
N MET A 278 1.20 -18.61 2.82
CA MET A 278 0.33 -17.43 2.89
C MET A 278 -0.21 -17.16 4.30
N ALA A 279 0.06 -18.05 5.26
CA ALA A 279 -0.32 -17.87 6.66
C ALA A 279 0.65 -16.91 7.35
N VAL A 280 0.63 -15.65 6.93
CA VAL A 280 1.50 -14.58 7.42
C VAL A 280 0.65 -13.42 7.91
N THR A 281 0.97 -12.91 9.10
CA THR A 281 0.58 -11.59 9.60
C THR A 281 1.81 -10.80 9.96
N SER A 282 1.76 -9.48 9.84
CA SER A 282 2.87 -8.57 10.09
C SER A 282 2.38 -7.24 10.63
N GLU A 283 3.20 -6.60 11.45
CA GLU A 283 3.00 -5.22 11.93
C GLU A 283 3.58 -4.18 10.96
N ASP A 284 4.12 -4.59 9.81
CA ASP A 284 4.84 -3.69 8.92
C ASP A 284 3.91 -2.63 8.32
N PHE A 285 2.67 -3.00 8.00
CA PHE A 285 1.68 -2.04 7.56
C PHE A 285 1.43 -0.96 8.61
N ALA A 286 1.21 -1.34 9.86
CA ALA A 286 0.95 -0.39 10.94
C ALA A 286 2.12 0.57 11.17
N LYS A 287 3.37 0.09 11.07
CA LYS A 287 4.58 0.92 11.16
C LYS A 287 4.70 1.93 10.03
N ILE A 288 4.30 1.55 8.80
CA ILE A 288 4.37 2.43 7.62
C ILE A 288 3.20 3.42 7.59
N ALA A 289 1.99 2.94 7.88
CA ALA A 289 0.75 3.71 7.71
C ALA A 289 0.32 4.48 8.96
N GLY A 290 0.88 4.15 10.14
CA GLY A 290 0.51 4.77 11.42
C GLY A 290 -0.87 4.37 11.93
N ARG A 291 -1.48 3.33 11.35
CA ARG A 291 -2.77 2.74 11.76
C ARG A 291 -2.78 1.24 11.53
N GLN A 292 -3.71 0.54 12.13
CA GLN A 292 -3.92 -0.88 11.86
C GLN A 292 -4.48 -1.10 10.45
N ALA A 293 -4.18 -2.26 9.87
CA ALA A 293 -4.76 -2.70 8.61
C ALA A 293 -6.26 -3.03 8.79
N THR A 294 -7.03 -2.82 7.75
CA THR A 294 -8.47 -3.08 7.73
C THR A 294 -8.75 -4.58 7.82
N SER A 295 -9.53 -4.99 8.80
CA SER A 295 -9.97 -6.37 8.96
C SER A 295 -11.02 -6.74 7.89
N VAL A 296 -11.22 -8.04 7.66
CA VAL A 296 -12.26 -8.53 6.74
C VAL A 296 -13.66 -8.14 7.23
N ARG A 297 -13.87 -8.06 8.54
CA ARG A 297 -15.13 -7.63 9.11
C ARG A 297 -15.41 -6.15 8.80
N GLU A 298 -14.45 -5.26 9.05
CA GLU A 298 -14.56 -3.83 8.72
C GLU A 298 -14.77 -3.61 7.23
N LEU A 299 -14.10 -4.39 6.37
CA LEU A 299 -14.36 -4.37 4.93
C LEU A 299 -15.81 -4.71 4.61
N PHE A 300 -16.38 -5.75 5.22
CA PHE A 300 -17.77 -6.14 4.99
C PHE A 300 -18.74 -5.10 5.56
N GLU A 301 -18.45 -4.47 6.68
CA GLU A 301 -19.23 -3.38 7.24
C GLU A 301 -19.26 -2.17 6.30
N ALA A 302 -18.11 -1.80 5.73
CA ALA A 302 -17.97 -0.71 4.76
C ALA A 302 -18.69 -1.00 3.43
N HIS A 303 -18.80 -2.27 3.03
CA HIS A 303 -19.48 -2.73 1.80
C HIS A 303 -20.81 -3.44 2.09
N ARG A 304 -21.48 -3.11 3.19
CA ARG A 304 -22.70 -3.78 3.63
C ARG A 304 -23.80 -3.82 2.57
N ASP A 305 -24.01 -2.71 1.89
CA ASP A 305 -25.06 -2.60 0.87
C ASP A 305 -24.78 -3.50 -0.33
N GLU A 306 -23.51 -3.57 -0.77
CA GLU A 306 -23.07 -4.47 -1.85
C GLU A 306 -23.21 -5.93 -1.43
N LEU A 307 -22.80 -6.25 -0.20
CA LEU A 307 -22.90 -7.59 0.39
C LEU A 307 -24.37 -8.07 0.43
N LEU A 308 -25.29 -7.20 0.84
CA LEU A 308 -26.73 -7.51 0.93
C LEU A 308 -27.42 -7.53 -0.44
N ALA A 309 -27.01 -6.70 -1.39
CA ALA A 309 -27.56 -6.68 -2.75
C ALA A 309 -27.23 -7.97 -3.50
N GLY A 310 -26.02 -8.48 -3.36
CA GLY A 310 -25.59 -9.75 -3.97
C GLY A 310 -26.13 -11.00 -3.28
N ALA A 311 -26.79 -10.83 -2.12
CA ALA A 311 -27.43 -11.90 -1.33
C ALA A 311 -28.93 -12.09 -1.65
N LYS A 312 -29.48 -11.33 -2.61
CA LYS A 312 -30.87 -11.47 -3.13
C LYS A 312 -30.91 -12.39 -4.32
#